data_b06b7b693a1e335863e24fdcacfff6cb
#
_entry.id   b06b7b693a1e335863e24fdcacfff6cb
#
_cell.length_a   1.000
_cell.length_b   1.000
_cell.length_c   1.000
_cell.angle_alpha   90.00
_cell.angle_beta   90.00
_cell.angle_gamma   90.00
#
_symmetry.space_group_name_H-M   'P 1'
#
loop_
_entity.id
_entity.type
_entity.pdbx_description
1 polymer ?
#
loop_
_entity_poly.entity_id
_entity_poly.type
_entity_poly.pdbx_seq_one_letter_code
_entity_poly.pdbx_strand_id
1 'polypeptide(L)'
;MVSGGASAATLAAALAAAAQDIDATLDQLLPQVEGNEARLFEAMRYSTIGGGKRMRGFLVLEGARQFGVSPTAALRVACAIEMVHAYSLIHDDLPAMDDDDLRRGKPTSHRAFDEATAILAGDALQCHAFSVLAEEATHPDPAVRVELVRMLARAAGPRGLCGGQMLDMMAGQAGAALDESAIGRLQLLKTGKLIEFSAEAGAVLGKAASSQRHALAAYGRDLGAAFQIADDLLDATTSTEIMGKATAKDAGAGKATLVGLQGIERSRLQAERLVAQARDHIEMFGDRAELLRALADYVIERRN
;
A
#
# COMPACT_ATOMS: atom_id res chain seq x y z
N MET A 1 27.86 22.24 -0.56
CA MET A 1 27.72 21.35 0.61
C MET A 1 26.68 20.32 0.23
N VAL A 2 27.10 19.07 0.07
CA VAL A 2 26.18 17.95 -0.28
C VAL A 2 25.36 17.68 0.97
N SER A 3 24.05 17.99 0.95
CA SER A 3 23.12 17.60 2.02
C SER A 3 23.11 16.07 2.02
N GLY A 4 23.65 15.46 3.08
CA GLY A 4 23.60 14.02 3.26
C GLY A 4 22.16 13.58 3.45
N GLY A 5 21.59 12.95 2.43
CA GLY A 5 20.28 12.31 2.55
C GLY A 5 20.31 11.21 3.63
N ALA A 6 19.13 10.88 4.20
CA ALA A 6 19.03 9.81 5.19
C ALA A 6 19.65 8.54 4.63
N SER A 7 20.55 7.92 5.40
CA SER A 7 21.19 6.68 4.96
C SER A 7 20.13 5.55 4.86
N ALA A 8 20.37 4.56 4.02
CA ALA A 8 19.51 3.37 3.92
C ALA A 8 19.30 2.70 5.30
N ALA A 9 20.31 2.73 6.18
CA ALA A 9 20.22 2.25 7.55
C ALA A 9 19.23 3.09 8.40
N THR A 10 19.22 4.42 8.22
CA THR A 10 18.29 5.33 8.91
C THR A 10 16.84 5.07 8.47
N LEU A 11 16.59 4.90 7.17
CA LEU A 11 15.27 4.54 6.65
C LEU A 11 14.81 3.17 7.14
N ALA A 12 15.67 2.16 7.11
CA ALA A 12 15.33 0.81 7.60
C ALA A 12 14.93 0.82 9.08
N ALA A 13 15.67 1.58 9.91
CA ALA A 13 15.33 1.75 11.32
C ALA A 13 13.98 2.48 11.50
N ALA A 14 13.72 3.54 10.72
CA ALA A 14 12.46 4.28 10.77
C ALA A 14 11.25 3.42 10.32
N LEU A 15 11.41 2.62 9.26
CA LEU A 15 10.38 1.68 8.81
C LEU A 15 10.09 0.61 9.87
N ALA A 16 11.13 0.06 10.51
CA ALA A 16 10.99 -0.94 11.56
C ALA A 16 10.25 -0.38 12.79
N ALA A 17 10.62 0.83 13.24
CA ALA A 17 9.94 1.50 14.33
C ALA A 17 8.46 1.80 14.01
N ALA A 18 8.19 2.35 12.82
CA ALA A 18 6.82 2.58 12.37
C ALA A 18 5.99 1.29 12.30
N ALA A 19 6.58 0.20 11.83
CA ALA A 19 5.89 -1.10 11.78
C ALA A 19 5.53 -1.61 13.17
N GLN A 20 6.42 -1.44 14.17
CA GLN A 20 6.15 -1.81 15.56
C GLN A 20 5.02 -0.96 16.16
N ASP A 21 5.05 0.37 15.96
CA ASP A 21 4.03 1.28 16.47
C ASP A 21 2.66 1.01 15.84
N ILE A 22 2.63 0.74 14.53
CA ILE A 22 1.41 0.38 13.79
C ILE A 22 0.87 -0.95 14.28
N ASP A 23 1.71 -1.99 14.43
CA ASP A 23 1.27 -3.31 14.91
C ASP A 23 0.73 -3.24 16.35
N ALA A 24 1.38 -2.48 17.23
CA ALA A 24 0.90 -2.25 18.59
C ALA A 24 -0.44 -1.50 18.62
N THR A 25 -0.62 -0.53 17.71
CA THR A 25 -1.89 0.22 17.61
C THR A 25 -3.00 -0.63 16.98
N LEU A 26 -2.69 -1.46 15.97
CA LEU A 26 -3.62 -2.43 15.40
C LEU A 26 -4.10 -3.43 16.47
N ASP A 27 -3.21 -3.90 17.34
CA ASP A 27 -3.54 -4.80 18.45
C ASP A 27 -4.56 -4.18 19.41
N GLN A 28 -4.50 -2.87 19.64
CA GLN A 28 -5.44 -2.11 20.46
C GLN A 28 -6.77 -1.80 19.76
N LEU A 29 -6.73 -1.51 18.45
CA LEU A 29 -7.91 -1.10 17.68
C LEU A 29 -8.77 -2.30 17.25
N LEU A 30 -8.15 -3.44 16.94
CA LEU A 30 -8.89 -4.64 16.53
C LEU A 30 -9.59 -5.30 17.72
N PRO A 31 -10.80 -5.85 17.52
CA PRO A 31 -11.52 -6.57 18.56
C PRO A 31 -10.67 -7.66 19.21
N GLN A 32 -10.81 -7.85 20.52
CA GLN A 32 -10.17 -8.95 21.23
C GLN A 32 -10.85 -10.28 20.91
N VAL A 33 -10.08 -11.38 20.94
CA VAL A 33 -10.58 -12.73 20.58
C VAL A 33 -11.39 -13.29 21.74
N GLU A 34 -12.67 -12.88 21.80
CA GLU A 34 -13.62 -13.27 22.84
C GLU A 34 -15.05 -13.29 22.28
N GLY A 35 -15.96 -13.90 23.04
CA GLY A 35 -17.36 -13.99 22.65
C GLY A 35 -17.66 -15.05 21.58
N ASN A 36 -18.87 -15.01 21.05
CA ASN A 36 -19.35 -15.95 20.02
C ASN A 36 -18.73 -15.67 18.65
N GLU A 37 -18.24 -14.41 18.42
CA GLU A 37 -17.61 -13.94 17.20
C GLU A 37 -16.07 -14.12 17.21
N ALA A 38 -15.51 -14.78 18.22
CA ALA A 38 -14.06 -14.92 18.43
C ALA A 38 -13.32 -15.40 17.18
N ARG A 39 -13.90 -16.32 16.39
CA ARG A 39 -13.32 -16.83 15.15
C ARG A 39 -13.14 -15.72 14.10
N LEU A 40 -14.10 -14.79 13.98
CA LEU A 40 -13.99 -13.65 13.10
C LEU A 40 -12.84 -12.71 13.55
N PHE A 41 -12.80 -12.40 14.84
CA PHE A 41 -11.79 -11.50 15.40
C PHE A 41 -10.38 -12.11 15.29
N GLU A 42 -10.26 -13.42 15.47
CA GLU A 42 -9.00 -14.16 15.25
C GLU A 42 -8.53 -14.05 13.80
N ALA A 43 -9.43 -14.24 12.81
CA ALA A 43 -9.10 -14.16 11.40
C ALA A 43 -8.70 -12.72 10.98
N MET A 44 -9.40 -11.69 11.49
CA MET A 44 -9.03 -10.28 11.29
C MET A 44 -7.61 -9.99 11.81
N ARG A 45 -7.31 -10.41 13.04
CA ARG A 45 -5.99 -10.22 13.69
C ARG A 45 -4.90 -11.01 13.00
N TYR A 46 -5.15 -12.28 12.66
CA TYR A 46 -4.23 -13.16 11.93
C TYR A 46 -3.72 -12.54 10.64
N SER A 47 -4.62 -11.93 9.88
CA SER A 47 -4.31 -11.37 8.56
C SER A 47 -3.72 -9.96 8.62
N THR A 48 -3.92 -9.25 9.74
CA THR A 48 -3.56 -7.83 9.85
C THR A 48 -2.30 -7.62 10.68
N ILE A 49 -2.11 -8.32 11.80
CA ILE A 49 -1.00 -8.09 12.74
C ILE A 49 0.25 -8.90 12.33
N GLY A 50 1.43 -8.30 12.50
CA GLY A 50 2.72 -8.97 12.31
C GLY A 50 3.10 -9.21 10.86
N GLY A 51 2.53 -8.45 9.90
CA GLY A 51 2.76 -8.66 8.47
C GLY A 51 3.25 -7.44 7.71
N GLY A 52 4.35 -7.62 6.94
CA GLY A 52 4.81 -6.65 5.95
C GLY A 52 5.59 -5.45 6.48
N LYS A 53 6.09 -4.63 5.55
CA LYS A 53 6.94 -3.45 5.82
C LYS A 53 6.13 -2.22 6.25
N ARG A 54 4.80 -2.28 6.35
CA ARG A 54 3.89 -1.18 6.72
C ARG A 54 4.15 0.13 5.95
N MET A 55 4.50 0.02 4.69
CA MET A 55 4.90 1.18 3.88
C MET A 55 3.78 2.22 3.73
N ARG A 56 2.51 1.76 3.61
CA ARG A 56 1.35 2.67 3.50
C ARG A 56 1.14 3.44 4.80
N GLY A 57 1.19 2.74 5.93
CA GLY A 57 1.13 3.37 7.25
C GLY A 57 2.30 4.31 7.49
N PHE A 58 3.53 3.94 7.11
CA PHE A 58 4.71 4.79 7.19
C PHE A 58 4.54 6.10 6.42
N LEU A 59 3.98 6.05 5.21
CA LEU A 59 3.67 7.26 4.41
C LEU A 59 2.71 8.19 5.15
N VAL A 60 1.67 7.64 5.80
CA VAL A 60 0.75 8.44 6.63
C VAL A 60 1.50 9.13 7.76
N LEU A 61 2.35 8.39 8.50
CA LEU A 61 3.11 8.93 9.64
C LEU A 61 4.07 10.03 9.21
N GLU A 62 4.85 9.80 8.14
CA GLU A 62 5.80 10.80 7.64
C GLU A 62 5.11 12.02 7.03
N GLY A 63 3.99 11.81 6.30
CA GLY A 63 3.15 12.91 5.83
C GLY A 63 2.59 13.76 6.98
N ALA A 64 2.11 13.12 8.05
CA ALA A 64 1.59 13.79 9.24
C ALA A 64 2.68 14.57 10.01
N ARG A 65 3.90 14.03 10.06
CA ARG A 65 5.05 14.68 10.71
C ARG A 65 5.38 16.03 10.08
N GLN A 66 5.13 16.21 8.76
CA GLN A 66 5.37 17.50 8.09
C GLN A 66 4.55 18.65 8.71
N PHE A 67 3.43 18.34 9.34
CA PHE A 67 2.46 19.30 9.88
C PHE A 67 2.33 19.26 11.40
N GLY A 68 3.17 18.53 12.11
CA GLY A 68 3.13 18.45 13.57
C GLY A 68 1.87 17.79 14.13
N VAL A 69 1.28 16.86 13.36
CA VAL A 69 0.10 16.09 13.78
C VAL A 69 0.46 15.17 14.95
N SER A 70 -0.49 15.01 15.88
CA SER A 70 -0.35 14.07 16.99
C SER A 70 -0.02 12.65 16.50
N PRO A 71 1.00 11.98 17.08
CA PRO A 71 1.32 10.59 16.73
C PRO A 71 0.11 9.64 16.84
N THR A 72 -0.73 9.82 17.87
CA THR A 72 -1.95 9.01 18.06
C THR A 72 -2.92 9.16 16.89
N ALA A 73 -3.18 10.39 16.43
CA ALA A 73 -4.06 10.65 15.28
C ALA A 73 -3.49 10.04 14.00
N ALA A 74 -2.18 10.22 13.77
CA ALA A 74 -1.49 9.67 12.61
C ALA A 74 -1.50 8.13 12.59
N LEU A 75 -1.23 7.48 13.74
CA LEU A 75 -1.26 6.02 13.89
C LEU A 75 -2.65 5.44 13.61
N ARG A 76 -3.72 6.10 14.05
CA ARG A 76 -5.10 5.63 13.74
C ARG A 76 -5.38 5.61 12.24
N VAL A 77 -4.97 6.65 11.51
CA VAL A 77 -5.10 6.69 10.04
C VAL A 77 -4.17 5.68 9.37
N ALA A 78 -2.95 5.50 9.88
CA ALA A 78 -2.03 4.47 9.42
C ALA A 78 -2.61 3.05 9.60
N CYS A 79 -3.25 2.77 10.73
CA CYS A 79 -3.93 1.50 10.96
C CYS A 79 -5.13 1.31 10.02
N ALA A 80 -5.92 2.35 9.77
CA ALA A 80 -7.06 2.27 8.87
C ALA A 80 -6.64 1.88 7.44
N ILE A 81 -5.59 2.48 6.89
CA ILE A 81 -5.10 2.10 5.56
C ILE A 81 -4.49 0.70 5.54
N GLU A 82 -3.81 0.27 6.60
CA GLU A 82 -3.27 -1.09 6.71
C GLU A 82 -4.40 -2.15 6.85
N MET A 83 -5.52 -1.83 7.53
CA MET A 83 -6.72 -2.68 7.55
C MET A 83 -7.33 -2.82 6.15
N VAL A 84 -7.43 -1.71 5.41
CA VAL A 84 -7.91 -1.72 4.02
C VAL A 84 -6.98 -2.54 3.12
N HIS A 85 -5.67 -2.42 3.30
CA HIS A 85 -4.71 -3.23 2.57
C HIS A 85 -4.82 -4.72 2.96
N ALA A 86 -5.02 -5.03 4.25
CA ALA A 86 -5.16 -6.41 4.71
C ALA A 86 -6.42 -7.07 4.13
N TYR A 87 -7.59 -6.39 4.15
CA TYR A 87 -8.79 -6.94 3.55
C TYR A 87 -8.59 -7.25 2.06
N SER A 88 -7.93 -6.37 1.32
CA SER A 88 -7.70 -6.60 -0.11
C SER A 88 -6.88 -7.85 -0.36
N LEU A 89 -5.85 -8.10 0.45
CA LEU A 89 -5.04 -9.30 0.35
C LEU A 89 -5.81 -10.56 0.74
N ILE A 90 -6.66 -10.51 1.79
CA ILE A 90 -7.52 -11.63 2.18
C ILE A 90 -8.44 -12.04 1.03
N HIS A 91 -9.06 -11.06 0.38
CA HIS A 91 -9.98 -11.32 -0.73
C HIS A 91 -9.24 -11.74 -2.01
N ASP A 92 -8.09 -11.14 -2.30
CA ASP A 92 -7.25 -11.53 -3.45
C ASP A 92 -6.81 -13.01 -3.35
N ASP A 93 -6.52 -13.51 -2.14
CA ASP A 93 -6.06 -14.89 -1.90
C ASP A 93 -7.16 -15.95 -2.07
N LEU A 94 -8.45 -15.58 -2.12
CA LEU A 94 -9.57 -16.53 -2.21
C LEU A 94 -9.51 -17.37 -3.50
N PRO A 95 -10.08 -18.61 -3.49
CA PRO A 95 -10.15 -19.47 -4.67
C PRO A 95 -10.87 -18.86 -5.88
N ALA A 96 -11.77 -17.90 -5.64
CA ALA A 96 -12.48 -17.17 -6.70
C ALA A 96 -11.63 -16.05 -7.34
N MET A 97 -10.45 -15.77 -6.78
CA MET A 97 -9.55 -14.69 -7.17
C MET A 97 -8.20 -15.26 -7.62
N ASP A 98 -7.11 -15.06 -6.86
CA ASP A 98 -5.76 -15.52 -7.20
C ASP A 98 -5.50 -16.99 -6.78
N ASP A 99 -6.35 -17.57 -5.91
CA ASP A 99 -6.25 -18.95 -5.37
C ASP A 99 -4.88 -19.25 -4.73
N ASP A 100 -4.40 -18.34 -3.89
CA ASP A 100 -3.10 -18.46 -3.25
C ASP A 100 -3.19 -19.22 -1.90
N ASP A 101 -2.36 -20.26 -1.73
CA ASP A 101 -2.30 -21.03 -0.48
C ASP A 101 -1.45 -20.37 0.60
N LEU A 102 -0.44 -19.59 0.20
CA LEU A 102 0.55 -18.99 1.10
C LEU A 102 0.73 -17.49 0.80
N ARG A 103 0.81 -16.69 1.85
CA ARG A 103 1.18 -15.28 1.79
C ARG A 103 2.24 -14.96 2.85
N ARG A 104 3.39 -14.45 2.41
CA ARG A 104 4.53 -14.15 3.30
C ARG A 104 4.97 -15.36 4.14
N GLY A 105 4.92 -16.55 3.54
CA GLY A 105 5.31 -17.81 4.20
C GLY A 105 4.31 -18.37 5.22
N LYS A 106 3.12 -17.75 5.37
CA LYS A 106 2.03 -18.25 6.22
C LYS A 106 0.86 -18.70 5.34
N PRO A 107 0.03 -19.67 5.79
CA PRO A 107 -1.23 -19.99 5.13
C PRO A 107 -2.09 -18.74 4.94
N THR A 108 -2.75 -18.61 3.78
CA THR A 108 -3.72 -17.55 3.54
C THR A 108 -4.93 -17.70 4.46
N SER A 109 -5.72 -16.64 4.65
CA SER A 109 -6.82 -16.65 5.62
C SER A 109 -7.83 -17.76 5.36
N HIS A 110 -8.20 -18.01 4.09
CA HIS A 110 -9.14 -19.08 3.73
C HIS A 110 -8.56 -20.49 3.96
N ARG A 111 -7.22 -20.65 3.96
CA ARG A 111 -6.55 -21.91 4.29
C ARG A 111 -6.37 -22.09 5.79
N ALA A 112 -6.12 -21.03 6.55
CA ALA A 112 -5.97 -21.08 8.00
C ALA A 112 -7.32 -21.26 8.71
N PHE A 113 -8.40 -20.74 8.14
CA PHE A 113 -9.75 -20.79 8.70
C PHE A 113 -10.71 -21.53 7.76
N ASP A 114 -11.40 -20.81 6.90
CA ASP A 114 -12.26 -21.24 5.79
C ASP A 114 -12.60 -20.01 4.91
N GLU A 115 -13.20 -20.26 3.72
CA GLU A 115 -13.55 -19.19 2.78
C GLU A 115 -14.57 -18.20 3.35
N ALA A 116 -15.60 -18.68 4.03
CA ALA A 116 -16.63 -17.80 4.60
C ALA A 116 -16.05 -16.90 5.70
N THR A 117 -15.20 -17.46 6.57
CA THR A 117 -14.49 -16.69 7.60
C THR A 117 -13.55 -15.65 6.96
N ALA A 118 -12.84 -15.99 5.89
CA ALA A 118 -11.95 -15.08 5.18
C ALA A 118 -12.73 -13.92 4.54
N ILE A 119 -13.86 -14.20 3.86
CA ILE A 119 -14.72 -13.18 3.27
C ILE A 119 -15.21 -12.21 4.36
N LEU A 120 -15.76 -12.74 5.46
CA LEU A 120 -16.29 -11.91 6.55
C LEU A 120 -15.17 -11.12 7.26
N ALA A 121 -13.97 -11.68 7.41
CA ALA A 121 -12.83 -10.96 7.99
C ALA A 121 -12.40 -9.77 7.11
N GLY A 122 -12.39 -9.92 5.79
CA GLY A 122 -12.13 -8.84 4.86
C GLY A 122 -13.19 -7.74 4.94
N ASP A 123 -14.49 -8.10 4.92
CA ASP A 123 -15.60 -7.16 5.05
C ASP A 123 -15.56 -6.39 6.37
N ALA A 124 -15.31 -7.11 7.47
CA ALA A 124 -15.21 -6.51 8.80
C ALA A 124 -14.03 -5.55 8.93
N LEU A 125 -12.85 -5.91 8.39
CA LEU A 125 -11.67 -5.03 8.37
C LEU A 125 -11.92 -3.75 7.57
N GLN A 126 -12.56 -3.85 6.41
CA GLN A 126 -12.93 -2.69 5.60
C GLN A 126 -13.88 -1.77 6.38
N CYS A 127 -14.96 -2.30 6.95
CA CYS A 127 -15.90 -1.51 7.75
C CYS A 127 -15.22 -0.88 8.98
N HIS A 128 -14.36 -1.64 9.67
CA HIS A 128 -13.66 -1.17 10.86
C HIS A 128 -12.68 -0.03 10.56
N ALA A 129 -12.00 -0.08 9.41
CA ALA A 129 -11.14 1.01 8.97
C ALA A 129 -11.88 2.36 8.86
N PHE A 130 -13.10 2.35 8.30
CA PHE A 130 -13.93 3.56 8.22
C PHE A 130 -14.46 4.00 9.59
N SER A 131 -14.78 3.06 10.48
CA SER A 131 -15.14 3.36 11.87
C SER A 131 -14.01 4.11 12.57
N VAL A 132 -12.78 3.60 12.50
CA VAL A 132 -11.58 4.24 13.10
C VAL A 132 -11.38 5.65 12.57
N LEU A 133 -11.54 5.89 11.25
CA LEU A 133 -11.40 7.22 10.67
C LEU A 133 -12.50 8.19 11.13
N ALA A 134 -13.70 7.70 11.41
CA ALA A 134 -14.85 8.51 11.81
C ALA A 134 -14.84 8.92 13.28
N GLU A 135 -14.07 8.22 14.13
CA GLU A 135 -14.03 8.46 15.57
C GLU A 135 -13.35 9.79 15.93
N GLU A 136 -13.81 10.44 17.00
CA GLU A 136 -13.28 11.69 17.52
C GLU A 136 -11.80 11.56 17.91
N ALA A 137 -11.39 10.39 18.40
CA ALA A 137 -10.00 10.07 18.71
C ALA A 137 -9.05 10.16 17.51
N THR A 138 -9.56 10.07 16.27
CA THR A 138 -8.77 10.27 15.05
C THR A 138 -8.56 11.75 14.76
N HIS A 139 -9.58 12.59 14.93
CA HIS A 139 -9.44 14.05 14.85
C HIS A 139 -10.66 14.74 15.45
N PRO A 140 -10.49 15.83 16.27
CA PRO A 140 -11.61 16.53 16.88
C PRO A 140 -12.54 17.21 15.85
N ASP A 141 -11.99 17.74 14.74
CA ASP A 141 -12.77 18.37 13.67
C ASP A 141 -13.46 17.32 12.80
N PRO A 142 -14.83 17.26 12.81
CA PRO A 142 -15.56 16.29 11.99
C PRO A 142 -15.36 16.47 10.48
N ALA A 143 -15.03 17.67 10.01
CA ALA A 143 -14.77 17.91 8.59
C ALA A 143 -13.49 17.17 8.13
N VAL A 144 -12.47 17.09 8.98
CA VAL A 144 -11.26 16.30 8.72
C VAL A 144 -11.58 14.81 8.64
N ARG A 145 -12.38 14.29 9.60
CA ARG A 145 -12.78 12.89 9.60
C ARG A 145 -13.58 12.51 8.35
N VAL A 146 -14.56 13.34 7.98
CA VAL A 146 -15.37 13.13 6.76
C VAL A 146 -14.49 13.14 5.52
N GLU A 147 -13.51 14.05 5.43
CA GLU A 147 -12.59 14.11 4.28
C GLU A 147 -11.72 12.85 4.20
N LEU A 148 -11.16 12.36 5.32
CA LEU A 148 -10.39 11.10 5.35
C LEU A 148 -11.22 9.90 4.92
N VAL A 149 -12.46 9.77 5.44
CA VAL A 149 -13.41 8.71 5.05
C VAL A 149 -13.71 8.78 3.56
N ARG A 150 -14.02 9.98 3.03
CA ARG A 150 -14.31 10.19 1.60
C ARG A 150 -13.12 9.83 0.71
N MET A 151 -11.91 10.23 1.11
CA MET A 151 -10.68 9.94 0.36
C MET A 151 -10.38 8.44 0.35
N LEU A 152 -10.45 7.76 1.50
CA LEU A 152 -10.23 6.32 1.59
C LEU A 152 -11.27 5.54 0.80
N ALA A 153 -12.56 5.92 0.87
CA ALA A 153 -13.63 5.31 0.09
C ALA A 153 -13.40 5.42 -1.42
N ARG A 154 -12.86 6.57 -1.89
CA ARG A 154 -12.48 6.74 -3.30
C ARG A 154 -11.27 5.89 -3.68
N ALA A 155 -10.26 5.82 -2.80
CA ALA A 155 -9.04 5.06 -3.05
C ALA A 155 -9.26 3.54 -3.03
N ALA A 156 -10.15 3.04 -2.16
CA ALA A 156 -10.46 1.61 -2.05
C ALA A 156 -11.60 1.15 -2.98
N GLY A 157 -12.51 2.05 -3.35
CA GLY A 157 -13.76 1.73 -4.02
C GLY A 157 -13.66 1.49 -5.54
N PRO A 158 -14.80 1.67 -6.27
CA PRO A 158 -14.90 1.31 -7.69
C PRO A 158 -14.00 2.13 -8.63
N ARG A 159 -13.54 3.31 -8.21
CA ARG A 159 -12.58 4.14 -8.94
C ARG A 159 -11.17 4.10 -8.33
N GLY A 160 -10.88 3.09 -7.56
CA GLY A 160 -9.63 2.80 -6.90
C GLY A 160 -9.35 1.30 -6.90
N LEU A 161 -8.92 0.75 -5.76
CA LEU A 161 -8.48 -0.63 -5.59
C LEU A 161 -9.45 -1.67 -6.19
N CYS A 162 -10.74 -1.65 -5.82
CA CYS A 162 -11.71 -2.62 -6.35
C CYS A 162 -11.86 -2.53 -7.87
N GLY A 163 -11.88 -1.31 -8.44
CA GLY A 163 -11.91 -1.14 -9.89
C GLY A 163 -10.64 -1.64 -10.57
N GLY A 164 -9.48 -1.42 -9.94
CA GLY A 164 -8.19 -1.96 -10.41
C GLY A 164 -8.16 -3.48 -10.37
N GLN A 165 -8.65 -4.09 -9.30
CA GLN A 165 -8.75 -5.54 -9.17
C GLN A 165 -9.66 -6.17 -10.24
N MET A 166 -10.80 -5.52 -10.54
CA MET A 166 -11.66 -5.98 -11.62
C MET A 166 -10.95 -5.94 -12.98
N LEU A 167 -10.18 -4.87 -13.27
CA LEU A 167 -9.39 -4.76 -14.50
C LEU A 167 -8.32 -5.86 -14.58
N ASP A 168 -7.68 -6.19 -13.46
CA ASP A 168 -6.66 -7.24 -13.37
C ASP A 168 -7.26 -8.62 -13.70
N MET A 169 -8.39 -8.95 -13.07
CA MET A 169 -9.10 -10.20 -13.37
C MET A 169 -9.55 -10.30 -14.82
N MET A 170 -10.09 -9.23 -15.39
CA MET A 170 -10.52 -9.20 -16.79
C MET A 170 -9.33 -9.36 -17.74
N ALA A 171 -8.19 -8.79 -17.44
CA ALA A 171 -6.96 -8.94 -18.21
C ALA A 171 -6.47 -10.40 -18.25
N GLY A 172 -6.52 -11.10 -17.10
CA GLY A 172 -6.16 -12.51 -16.99
C GLY A 172 -7.10 -13.43 -17.81
N GLN A 173 -8.40 -13.11 -17.86
CA GLN A 173 -9.39 -13.91 -18.56
C GLN A 173 -9.41 -13.70 -20.08
N ALA A 174 -9.15 -12.49 -20.55
CA ALA A 174 -9.36 -12.12 -21.96
C ALA A 174 -8.25 -12.60 -22.90
N GLY A 175 -7.07 -12.99 -22.39
CA GLY A 175 -5.90 -13.29 -23.21
C GLY A 175 -5.49 -12.13 -24.14
N ALA A 176 -6.08 -10.94 -23.96
CA ALA A 176 -5.85 -9.76 -24.76
C ALA A 176 -4.59 -9.03 -24.28
N ALA A 177 -3.69 -8.72 -25.19
CA ALA A 177 -2.54 -7.86 -24.88
C ALA A 177 -3.06 -6.47 -24.48
N LEU A 178 -2.85 -6.10 -23.22
CA LEU A 178 -3.11 -4.73 -22.76
C LEU A 178 -2.05 -3.80 -23.33
N ASP A 179 -2.45 -2.59 -23.74
CA ASP A 179 -1.51 -1.55 -24.09
C ASP A 179 -0.93 -0.87 -22.83
N GLU A 180 0.10 -0.03 -23.02
CA GLU A 180 0.78 0.68 -21.95
C GLU A 180 -0.19 1.54 -21.11
N SER A 181 -1.19 2.16 -21.73
CA SER A 181 -2.19 3.00 -21.05
C SER A 181 -3.11 2.17 -20.16
N ALA A 182 -3.55 1.00 -20.64
CA ALA A 182 -4.41 0.10 -19.87
C ALA A 182 -3.68 -0.51 -18.68
N ILE A 183 -2.42 -0.92 -18.84
CA ILE A 183 -1.57 -1.39 -17.74
C ILE A 183 -1.35 -0.28 -16.71
N GLY A 184 -0.96 0.92 -17.16
CA GLY A 184 -0.74 2.06 -16.26
C GLY A 184 -2.01 2.42 -15.48
N ARG A 185 -3.18 2.36 -16.13
CA ARG A 185 -4.48 2.58 -15.47
C ARG A 185 -4.78 1.50 -14.42
N LEU A 186 -4.57 0.23 -14.73
CA LEU A 186 -4.75 -0.89 -13.81
C LEU A 186 -3.87 -0.70 -12.57
N GLN A 187 -2.58 -0.48 -12.76
CA GLN A 187 -1.60 -0.28 -11.69
C GLN A 187 -1.91 0.93 -10.83
N LEU A 188 -2.31 2.06 -11.45
CA LEU A 188 -2.76 3.26 -10.74
C LEU A 188 -3.95 2.97 -9.83
N LEU A 189 -4.96 2.22 -10.32
CA LEU A 189 -6.16 1.95 -9.54
C LEU A 189 -5.91 0.88 -8.47
N LYS A 190 -5.31 -0.26 -8.83
CA LYS A 190 -5.10 -1.39 -7.90
C LYS A 190 -4.13 -1.04 -6.77
N THR A 191 -3.06 -0.31 -7.07
CA THR A 191 -1.97 -0.02 -6.12
C THR A 191 -1.80 1.46 -5.84
N GLY A 192 -1.75 2.28 -6.88
CA GLY A 192 -1.39 3.71 -6.79
C GLY A 192 -2.34 4.52 -5.93
N LYS A 193 -3.66 4.27 -6.00
CA LYS A 193 -4.66 5.05 -5.25
C LYS A 193 -4.54 4.91 -3.74
N LEU A 194 -4.19 3.75 -3.22
CA LEU A 194 -3.93 3.59 -1.79
C LEU A 194 -2.62 4.27 -1.36
N ILE A 195 -1.60 4.28 -2.20
CA ILE A 195 -0.32 4.98 -1.93
C ILE A 195 -0.54 6.50 -1.98
N GLU A 196 -1.29 7.01 -2.96
CA GLU A 196 -1.69 8.42 -3.05
C GLU A 196 -2.44 8.87 -1.78
N PHE A 197 -3.45 8.10 -1.35
CA PHE A 197 -4.15 8.35 -0.08
C PHE A 197 -3.18 8.38 1.10
N SER A 198 -2.30 7.39 1.22
CA SER A 198 -1.35 7.28 2.33
C SER A 198 -0.43 8.49 2.44
N ALA A 199 0.05 9.00 1.32
CA ALA A 199 0.92 10.17 1.29
C ALA A 199 0.15 11.48 1.64
N GLU A 200 -1.10 11.64 1.16
CA GLU A 200 -1.89 12.87 1.36
C GLU A 200 -2.58 12.92 2.74
N ALA A 201 -2.91 11.76 3.35
CA ALA A 201 -3.73 11.71 4.56
C ALA A 201 -3.16 12.49 5.75
N GLY A 202 -1.83 12.49 5.90
CA GLY A 202 -1.15 13.29 6.92
C GLY A 202 -1.36 14.79 6.76
N ALA A 203 -1.40 15.30 5.52
CA ALA A 203 -1.69 16.69 5.24
C ALA A 203 -3.16 17.06 5.54
N VAL A 204 -4.08 16.13 5.33
CA VAL A 204 -5.50 16.32 5.70
C VAL A 204 -5.63 16.40 7.22
N LEU A 205 -5.00 15.50 7.98
CA LEU A 205 -4.94 15.55 9.44
C LEU A 205 -4.38 16.88 9.94
N GLY A 206 -3.32 17.39 9.32
CA GLY A 206 -2.68 18.66 9.68
C GLY A 206 -3.40 19.89 9.15
N LYS A 207 -4.55 19.76 8.48
CA LYS A 207 -5.30 20.88 7.86
C LYS A 207 -4.40 21.73 6.94
N ALA A 208 -3.50 21.08 6.21
CA ALA A 208 -2.50 21.72 5.37
C ALA A 208 -3.13 22.51 4.21
N ALA A 209 -2.39 23.50 3.71
CA ALA A 209 -2.78 24.24 2.53
C ALA A 209 -2.94 23.34 1.29
N SER A 210 -3.80 23.74 0.35
CA SER A 210 -4.08 22.95 -0.86
C SER A 210 -2.81 22.62 -1.65
N SER A 211 -1.85 23.56 -1.76
CA SER A 211 -0.56 23.31 -2.44
C SER A 211 0.25 22.20 -1.79
N GLN A 212 0.29 22.15 -0.46
CA GLN A 212 1.01 21.11 0.29
C GLN A 212 0.32 19.74 0.17
N ARG A 213 -1.02 19.72 0.20
CA ARG A 213 -1.81 18.51 -0.06
C ARG A 213 -1.53 17.97 -1.47
N HIS A 214 -1.56 18.86 -2.49
CA HIS A 214 -1.25 18.48 -3.88
C HIS A 214 0.17 17.93 -4.03
N ALA A 215 1.14 18.52 -3.36
CA ALA A 215 2.53 18.06 -3.37
C ALA A 215 2.64 16.61 -2.86
N LEU A 216 2.05 16.30 -1.70
CA LEU A 216 2.06 14.94 -1.16
C LEU A 216 1.23 13.95 -1.99
N ALA A 217 0.08 14.37 -2.53
CA ALA A 217 -0.71 13.53 -3.43
C ALA A 217 0.07 13.22 -4.72
N ALA A 218 0.77 14.20 -5.31
CA ALA A 218 1.61 14.00 -6.49
C ALA A 218 2.80 13.07 -6.19
N TYR A 219 3.49 13.29 -5.07
CA TYR A 219 4.51 12.39 -4.56
C TYR A 219 4.00 10.94 -4.45
N GLY A 220 2.83 10.74 -3.83
CA GLY A 220 2.24 9.41 -3.66
C GLY A 220 1.88 8.73 -4.98
N ARG A 221 1.40 9.49 -5.99
CA ARG A 221 1.12 8.95 -7.34
C ARG A 221 2.36 8.45 -8.03
N ASP A 222 3.42 9.27 -8.06
CA ASP A 222 4.65 8.92 -8.76
C ASP A 222 5.40 7.80 -8.03
N LEU A 223 5.42 7.84 -6.69
CA LEU A 223 5.94 6.75 -5.87
C LEU A 223 5.20 5.42 -6.12
N GLY A 224 3.87 5.46 -6.19
CA GLY A 224 3.05 4.28 -6.47
C GLY A 224 3.30 3.67 -7.84
N ALA A 225 3.48 4.52 -8.86
CA ALA A 225 3.84 4.09 -10.20
C ALA A 225 5.26 3.50 -10.25
N ALA A 226 6.24 4.15 -9.61
CA ALA A 226 7.61 3.64 -9.52
C ALA A 226 7.66 2.31 -8.76
N PHE A 227 6.90 2.18 -7.68
CA PHE A 227 6.79 0.96 -6.88
C PHE A 227 6.35 -0.23 -7.72
N GLN A 228 5.32 -0.07 -8.54
CA GLN A 228 4.80 -1.15 -9.38
C GLN A 228 5.79 -1.55 -10.48
N ILE A 229 6.44 -0.57 -11.12
CA ILE A 229 7.49 -0.85 -12.12
C ILE A 229 8.66 -1.59 -11.48
N ALA A 230 9.04 -1.21 -10.25
CA ALA A 230 10.12 -1.87 -9.52
C ALA A 230 9.76 -3.31 -9.15
N ASP A 231 8.50 -3.60 -8.77
CA ASP A 231 8.03 -4.97 -8.55
C ASP A 231 8.10 -5.80 -9.83
N ASP A 232 7.56 -5.28 -10.95
CA ASP A 232 7.61 -5.95 -12.26
C ASP A 232 9.06 -6.22 -12.71
N LEU A 233 10.00 -5.30 -12.42
CA LEU A 233 11.43 -5.48 -12.72
C LEU A 233 12.08 -6.57 -11.85
N LEU A 234 11.75 -6.64 -10.56
CA LEU A 234 12.23 -7.68 -9.66
C LEU A 234 11.75 -9.05 -10.12
N ASP A 235 10.48 -9.18 -10.44
CA ASP A 235 9.90 -10.45 -10.94
C ASP A 235 10.57 -10.89 -12.24
N ALA A 236 10.78 -9.99 -13.18
CA ALA A 236 11.43 -10.28 -14.47
C ALA A 236 12.92 -10.66 -14.32
N THR A 237 13.65 -10.05 -13.38
CA THR A 237 15.08 -10.32 -13.18
C THR A 237 15.31 -11.56 -12.33
N THR A 238 14.50 -11.79 -11.28
CA THR A 238 14.59 -12.97 -10.43
C THR A 238 14.22 -14.25 -11.20
N SER A 239 13.20 -14.20 -12.06
CA SER A 239 12.87 -15.33 -12.93
C SER A 239 13.99 -15.67 -13.90
N THR A 240 14.74 -14.70 -14.41
CA THR A 240 15.87 -14.92 -15.33
C THR A 240 17.07 -15.56 -14.60
N GLU A 241 17.33 -15.21 -13.34
CA GLU A 241 18.41 -15.82 -12.52
C GLU A 241 18.04 -17.21 -12.01
N ILE A 242 16.76 -17.48 -11.74
CA ILE A 242 16.25 -18.76 -11.22
C ILE A 242 15.91 -19.75 -12.35
N MET A 243 15.66 -19.31 -13.60
CA MET A 243 15.44 -20.17 -14.75
C MET A 243 16.66 -21.04 -15.15
N GLY A 244 17.80 -20.90 -14.42
CA GLY A 244 18.78 -21.99 -14.33
C GLY A 244 18.26 -23.22 -13.57
N LYS A 245 17.13 -23.13 -12.83
CA LYS A 245 16.46 -24.20 -12.07
C LYS A 245 14.95 -23.95 -12.01
N ALA A 246 14.23 -24.59 -12.89
CA ALA A 246 12.78 -24.86 -12.90
C ALA A 246 11.90 -24.07 -11.92
N THR A 247 11.22 -23.02 -12.40
CA THR A 247 9.94 -22.59 -11.87
C THR A 247 9.04 -22.09 -13.00
N ALA A 248 8.32 -23.06 -13.59
CA ALA A 248 7.33 -22.84 -14.67
C ALA A 248 5.95 -22.42 -14.12
N LYS A 249 5.82 -21.83 -12.91
CA LYS A 249 4.51 -21.46 -12.38
C LYS A 249 4.08 -20.04 -12.73
N ASP A 250 4.98 -19.06 -12.83
CA ASP A 250 4.62 -17.67 -13.12
C ASP A 250 4.74 -17.28 -14.61
N ALA A 251 5.53 -18.01 -15.38
CA ALA A 251 5.57 -17.83 -16.84
C ALA A 251 4.29 -18.30 -17.56
N GLY A 252 3.38 -18.99 -16.86
CA GLY A 252 2.09 -19.47 -17.39
C GLY A 252 0.90 -18.52 -17.14
N ALA A 253 0.99 -17.60 -16.21
CA ALA A 253 -0.08 -16.64 -15.91
C ALA A 253 0.17 -15.32 -16.63
N GLY A 254 0.13 -15.26 -17.93
CA GLY A 254 0.36 -14.11 -18.83
C GLY A 254 -0.07 -12.72 -18.35
N LYS A 255 0.35 -12.30 -17.15
CA LYS A 255 0.09 -10.95 -16.63
C LYS A 255 0.81 -9.94 -17.51
N ALA A 256 0.05 -9.05 -18.14
CA ALA A 256 0.61 -7.98 -18.93
C ALA A 256 1.28 -6.96 -17.99
N THR A 257 2.61 -6.83 -18.10
CA THR A 257 3.41 -5.87 -17.30
C THR A 257 4.03 -4.81 -18.20
N LEU A 258 4.35 -3.64 -17.65
CA LEU A 258 5.10 -2.62 -18.39
C LEU A 258 6.47 -3.14 -18.81
N VAL A 259 7.13 -3.92 -17.96
CA VAL A 259 8.42 -4.55 -18.29
C VAL A 259 8.31 -5.50 -19.47
N GLY A 260 7.24 -6.29 -19.57
CA GLY A 260 6.97 -7.17 -20.70
C GLY A 260 6.75 -6.42 -22.02
N LEU A 261 6.11 -5.24 -21.96
CA LEU A 261 5.84 -4.41 -23.15
C LEU A 261 7.04 -3.63 -23.66
N GLN A 262 7.76 -2.97 -22.76
CA GLN A 262 8.78 -1.98 -23.15
C GLN A 262 10.23 -2.41 -22.86
N GLY A 263 10.40 -3.55 -22.17
CA GLY A 263 11.70 -4.10 -21.79
C GLY A 263 12.28 -3.49 -20.50
N ILE A 264 13.25 -4.20 -19.93
CA ILE A 264 13.87 -3.91 -18.62
C ILE A 264 14.48 -2.51 -18.56
N GLU A 265 15.32 -2.14 -19.55
CA GLU A 265 16.05 -0.87 -19.52
C GLU A 265 15.13 0.36 -19.58
N ARG A 266 14.12 0.33 -20.45
CA ARG A 266 13.14 1.43 -20.55
C ARG A 266 12.30 1.54 -19.29
N SER A 267 11.90 0.44 -18.69
CA SER A 267 11.15 0.40 -17.44
C SER A 267 11.98 0.93 -16.28
N ARG A 268 13.28 0.59 -16.21
CA ARG A 268 14.19 1.14 -15.20
C ARG A 268 14.31 2.66 -15.29
N LEU A 269 14.57 3.18 -16.49
CA LEU A 269 14.64 4.63 -16.73
C LEU A 269 13.32 5.34 -16.39
N GLN A 270 12.19 4.70 -16.63
CA GLN A 270 10.88 5.24 -16.26
C GLN A 270 10.70 5.30 -14.74
N ALA A 271 11.07 4.24 -14.01
CA ALA A 271 11.03 4.21 -12.55
C ALA A 271 11.94 5.29 -11.93
N GLU A 272 13.17 5.45 -12.44
CA GLU A 272 14.10 6.49 -12.00
C GLU A 272 13.54 7.91 -12.22
N ARG A 273 12.89 8.18 -13.36
CA ARG A 273 12.22 9.46 -13.63
C ARG A 273 11.07 9.72 -12.67
N LEU A 274 10.25 8.71 -12.39
CA LEU A 274 9.14 8.84 -11.45
C LEU A 274 9.63 9.12 -10.02
N VAL A 275 10.72 8.46 -9.60
CA VAL A 275 11.35 8.74 -8.29
C VAL A 275 11.90 10.17 -8.23
N ALA A 276 12.56 10.65 -9.29
CA ALA A 276 13.02 12.03 -9.34
C ALA A 276 11.85 13.01 -9.24
N GLN A 277 10.77 12.82 -9.99
CA GLN A 277 9.56 13.64 -9.92
C GLN A 277 8.91 13.60 -8.53
N ALA A 278 8.82 12.41 -7.92
CA ALA A 278 8.31 12.27 -6.56
C ALA A 278 9.12 13.12 -5.57
N ARG A 279 10.45 13.12 -5.66
CA ARG A 279 11.33 13.94 -4.81
C ARG A 279 11.11 15.44 -5.04
N ASP A 280 10.96 15.87 -6.28
CA ASP A 280 10.72 17.27 -6.64
C ASP A 280 9.41 17.78 -6.04
N HIS A 281 8.33 16.98 -6.05
CA HIS A 281 7.04 17.36 -5.46
C HIS A 281 7.14 17.72 -3.98
N ILE A 282 8.04 17.12 -3.23
CA ILE A 282 8.20 17.33 -1.77
C ILE A 282 9.38 18.23 -1.40
N GLU A 283 10.05 18.86 -2.37
CA GLU A 283 11.17 19.77 -2.14
C GLU A 283 10.78 20.94 -1.19
N MET A 284 9.55 21.43 -1.29
CA MET A 284 9.00 22.49 -0.45
C MET A 284 9.01 22.19 1.05
N PHE A 285 9.13 20.93 1.46
CA PHE A 285 9.18 20.53 2.87
C PHE A 285 10.60 20.53 3.45
N GLY A 286 11.64 20.73 2.61
CA GLY A 286 13.05 20.79 3.04
C GLY A 286 13.50 19.52 3.76
N ASP A 287 14.33 19.67 4.79
CA ASP A 287 14.93 18.54 5.52
C ASP A 287 13.89 17.66 6.26
N ARG A 288 12.72 18.20 6.58
CA ARG A 288 11.65 17.42 7.21
C ARG A 288 11.16 16.25 6.36
N ALA A 289 11.30 16.33 5.03
CA ALA A 289 10.90 15.27 4.10
C ALA A 289 12.06 14.29 3.76
N GLU A 290 13.14 14.27 4.54
CA GLU A 290 14.30 13.42 4.27
C GLU A 290 13.94 11.93 4.19
N LEU A 291 13.11 11.42 5.11
CA LEU A 291 12.66 10.03 5.10
C LEU A 291 11.72 9.71 3.92
N LEU A 292 10.91 10.67 3.47
CA LEU A 292 10.09 10.50 2.27
C LEU A 292 10.97 10.44 1.01
N ARG A 293 12.02 11.26 0.91
CA ARG A 293 13.00 11.17 -0.19
C ARG A 293 13.74 9.85 -0.18
N ALA A 294 14.22 9.43 0.99
CA ALA A 294 14.90 8.14 1.14
C ALA A 294 13.98 6.95 0.80
N LEU A 295 12.68 7.03 1.12
CA LEU A 295 11.71 6.01 0.73
C LEU A 295 11.54 5.94 -0.79
N ALA A 296 11.52 7.08 -1.49
CA ALA A 296 11.42 7.11 -2.94
C ALA A 296 12.64 6.44 -3.60
N ASP A 297 13.83 6.74 -3.12
CA ASP A 297 15.07 6.10 -3.60
C ASP A 297 15.06 4.58 -3.31
N TYR A 298 14.65 4.18 -2.11
CA TYR A 298 14.56 2.78 -1.69
C TYR A 298 13.66 1.94 -2.59
N VAL A 299 12.58 2.51 -3.13
CA VAL A 299 11.62 1.77 -3.97
C VAL A 299 12.27 1.15 -5.20
N ILE A 300 13.25 1.84 -5.82
CA ILE A 300 13.96 1.36 -7.01
C ILE A 300 15.27 0.63 -6.69
N GLU A 301 15.84 0.83 -5.49
CA GLU A 301 17.10 0.21 -5.08
C GLU A 301 16.92 -1.16 -4.41
N ARG A 302 15.71 -1.48 -3.94
CA ARG A 302 15.43 -2.74 -3.24
C ARG A 302 15.69 -3.94 -4.15
N ARG A 303 16.32 -4.97 -3.59
CA ARG A 303 16.64 -6.24 -4.26
C ARG A 303 15.76 -7.40 -3.80
N ASN A 304 14.85 -7.14 -2.81
CA ASN A 304 13.90 -8.13 -2.26
C ASN A 304 12.72 -7.42 -1.58
#